data_e419ed03ca56e6ffd0b4ecdd2f626712
#
_entry.id   e419ed03ca56e6ffd0b4ecdd2f626712
#
_cell.length_a   1.000
_cell.length_b   1.000
_cell.length_c   1.000
_cell.angle_alpha   90.00
_cell.angle_beta   90.00
_cell.angle_gamma   90.00
#
_symmetry.space_group_name_H-M   'P 1'
#
loop_
_entity.id
_entity.type
_entity.pdbx_description
1 polymer ?
#
loop_
_entity_poly.entity_id
_entity_poly.type
_entity_poly.pdbx_seq_one_letter_code
_entity_poly.pdbx_strand_id
1 'polypeptide(L)'
;MTIVCPTQDVEVLLPRRYQEEIFSRAQDRNVIAALDTGSGKTYISTLLIKWIAARDAGKGKIIVFLVPKVALVEQQGDFIAKETPLRVSKCYGATAIDMTDRSGWRKEIEGHDVLVMTGNASFERTVCGDRASDADAAGHQPRFFSTY
;
A
#
# COMPACT_ATOMS: atom_id res chain seq x y z
N MET A 1 19.18 15.29 -40.71
CA MET A 1 19.73 15.19 -39.35
C MET A 1 18.65 14.57 -38.49
N THR A 2 18.70 13.25 -38.34
CA THR A 2 17.68 12.45 -37.66
C THR A 2 18.05 12.36 -36.19
N ILE A 3 17.27 12.99 -35.33
CA ILE A 3 17.45 12.90 -33.87
C ILE A 3 16.84 11.56 -33.44
N VAL A 4 17.71 10.60 -33.16
CA VAL A 4 17.31 9.34 -32.51
C VAL A 4 17.11 9.64 -31.03
N CYS A 5 15.86 9.63 -30.57
CA CYS A 5 15.53 9.68 -29.16
C CYS A 5 16.01 8.36 -28.51
N PRO A 6 16.83 8.40 -27.43
CA PRO A 6 17.20 7.17 -26.76
C PRO A 6 15.94 6.59 -26.10
N THR A 7 15.55 5.41 -26.51
CA THR A 7 14.60 4.57 -25.78
C THR A 7 15.19 4.34 -24.39
N GLN A 8 14.56 4.92 -23.38
CA GLN A 8 14.84 4.56 -21.99
C GLN A 8 14.48 3.08 -21.87
N ASP A 9 15.50 2.25 -21.70
CA ASP A 9 15.32 0.86 -21.31
C ASP A 9 14.58 0.86 -19.97
N VAL A 10 13.30 0.52 -20.01
CA VAL A 10 12.51 0.26 -18.81
C VAL A 10 13.09 -1.04 -18.25
N GLU A 11 13.94 -0.89 -17.24
CA GLU A 11 14.48 -2.03 -16.51
C GLU A 11 13.31 -2.77 -15.85
N VAL A 12 12.84 -3.82 -16.49
CA VAL A 12 11.77 -4.67 -15.97
C VAL A 12 12.36 -5.45 -14.80
N LEU A 13 12.06 -5.00 -13.58
CA LEU A 13 12.43 -5.71 -12.36
C LEU A 13 11.69 -7.05 -12.32
N LEU A 14 12.38 -8.12 -12.69
CA LEU A 14 11.86 -9.47 -12.56
C LEU A 14 11.96 -9.92 -11.09
N PRO A 15 10.88 -10.47 -10.53
CA PRO A 15 10.89 -10.95 -9.16
C PRO A 15 11.82 -12.17 -9.03
N ARG A 16 12.51 -12.30 -7.91
CA ARG A 16 13.28 -13.49 -7.57
C ARG A 16 12.32 -14.59 -7.11
N ARG A 17 12.71 -15.86 -7.27
CA ARG A 17 11.88 -17.02 -6.95
C ARG A 17 11.21 -16.97 -5.56
N TYR A 18 11.95 -16.59 -4.51
CA TYR A 18 11.41 -16.45 -3.18
C TYR A 18 10.38 -15.31 -3.04
N GLN A 19 10.54 -14.23 -3.83
CA GLN A 19 9.59 -13.12 -3.85
C GLN A 19 8.26 -13.55 -4.48
N GLU A 20 8.32 -14.33 -5.54
CA GLU A 20 7.14 -14.92 -6.17
C GLU A 20 6.42 -15.90 -5.23
N GLU A 21 7.17 -16.71 -4.50
CA GLU A 21 6.60 -17.64 -3.53
C GLU A 21 5.87 -16.92 -2.38
N ILE A 22 6.49 -15.87 -1.80
CA ILE A 22 5.87 -15.06 -0.76
C ILE A 22 4.64 -14.34 -1.30
N PHE A 23 4.74 -13.76 -2.49
CA PHE A 23 3.62 -13.10 -3.16
C PHE A 23 2.44 -14.06 -3.37
N SER A 24 2.70 -15.26 -3.91
CA SER A 24 1.67 -16.27 -4.14
C SER A 24 0.96 -16.67 -2.83
N ARG A 25 1.73 -16.91 -1.77
CA ARG A 25 1.15 -17.23 -0.45
C ARG A 25 0.31 -16.09 0.14
N ALA A 26 0.75 -14.84 -0.10
CA ALA A 26 0.06 -13.66 0.41
C ALA A 26 -1.26 -13.36 -0.31
N GLN A 27 -1.48 -13.92 -1.49
CA GLN A 27 -2.76 -13.82 -2.19
C GLN A 27 -3.87 -14.58 -1.47
N ASP A 28 -3.54 -15.70 -0.85
CA ASP A 28 -4.53 -16.60 -0.23
C ASP A 28 -4.69 -16.39 1.28
N ARG A 29 -3.61 -15.97 1.96
CA ARG A 29 -3.59 -15.84 3.43
C ARG A 29 -2.68 -14.71 3.89
N ASN A 30 -2.83 -14.29 5.15
CA ASN A 30 -1.90 -13.38 5.78
C ASN A 30 -0.52 -14.04 5.95
N VAL A 31 0.54 -13.32 5.58
CA VAL A 31 1.92 -13.81 5.61
C VAL A 31 2.78 -12.84 6.41
N ILE A 32 3.64 -13.40 7.27
CA ILE A 32 4.74 -12.68 7.90
C ILE A 32 6.02 -13.13 7.18
N ALA A 33 6.64 -12.22 6.43
CA ALA A 33 7.88 -12.48 5.71
C ALA A 33 9.08 -11.92 6.48
N ALA A 34 9.82 -12.79 7.17
CA ALA A 34 11.08 -12.44 7.80
C ALA A 34 12.20 -12.47 6.75
N LEU A 35 12.64 -11.31 6.31
CA LEU A 35 13.65 -11.14 5.26
C LEU A 35 14.69 -10.10 5.68
N ASP A 36 15.93 -10.30 5.23
CA ASP A 36 17.02 -9.37 5.49
C ASP A 36 16.81 -8.00 4.81
N THR A 37 17.54 -6.99 5.28
CA THR A 37 17.58 -5.68 4.64
C THR A 37 18.11 -5.81 3.20
N GLY A 38 17.48 -5.12 2.26
CA GLY A 38 17.87 -5.20 0.85
C GLY A 38 17.29 -6.40 0.08
N SER A 39 16.55 -7.30 0.72
CA SER A 39 15.91 -8.44 0.05
C SER A 39 14.71 -8.09 -0.85
N GLY A 40 14.35 -6.80 -0.96
CA GLY A 40 13.22 -6.36 -1.79
C GLY A 40 11.86 -6.55 -1.15
N LYS A 41 11.73 -6.42 0.18
CA LYS A 41 10.44 -6.43 0.89
C LYS A 41 9.42 -5.47 0.28
N THR A 42 9.86 -4.24 -0.02
CA THR A 42 9.01 -3.22 -0.66
C THR A 42 8.50 -3.67 -2.02
N TYR A 43 9.35 -4.33 -2.80
CA TYR A 43 8.96 -4.84 -4.10
C TYR A 43 7.86 -5.91 -4.00
N ILE A 44 7.99 -6.86 -3.06
CA ILE A 44 6.96 -7.88 -2.79
C ILE A 44 5.64 -7.21 -2.40
N SER A 45 5.69 -6.22 -1.51
CA SER A 45 4.52 -5.46 -1.08
C SER A 45 3.87 -4.70 -2.24
N THR A 46 4.68 -4.13 -3.14
CA THR A 46 4.18 -3.43 -4.33
C THR A 46 3.51 -4.37 -5.32
N LEU A 47 4.05 -5.58 -5.53
CA LEU A 47 3.39 -6.60 -6.33
C LEU A 47 2.00 -6.96 -5.75
N LEU A 48 1.93 -7.08 -4.43
CA LEU A 48 0.68 -7.39 -3.74
C LEU A 48 -0.32 -6.23 -3.81
N ILE A 49 0.15 -4.98 -3.69
CA ILE A 49 -0.66 -3.78 -3.89
C ILE A 49 -1.26 -3.75 -5.31
N LYS A 50 -0.44 -3.99 -6.33
CA LYS A 50 -0.90 -4.07 -7.73
C LYS A 50 -2.00 -5.12 -7.91
N TRP A 51 -1.78 -6.30 -7.36
CA TRP A 51 -2.74 -7.40 -7.45
C TRP A 51 -4.07 -7.11 -6.73
N ILE A 52 -4.02 -6.55 -5.51
CA ILE A 52 -5.21 -6.17 -4.74
C ILE A 52 -5.99 -5.06 -5.46
N ALA A 53 -5.30 -4.04 -5.94
CA ALA A 53 -5.92 -2.94 -6.66
C ALA A 53 -6.66 -3.43 -7.92
N ALA A 54 -6.04 -4.34 -8.67
CA ALA A 54 -6.67 -4.95 -9.85
C ALA A 54 -7.90 -5.81 -9.49
N ARG A 55 -7.78 -6.61 -8.42
CA ARG A 55 -8.87 -7.50 -7.96
C ARG A 55 -10.06 -6.74 -7.39
N ASP A 56 -9.80 -5.66 -6.65
CA ASP A 56 -10.81 -4.87 -5.95
C ASP A 56 -11.15 -3.56 -6.67
N ALA A 57 -10.78 -3.43 -7.94
CA ALA A 57 -11.09 -2.27 -8.77
C ALA A 57 -12.60 -1.97 -8.75
N GLY A 58 -12.95 -0.70 -8.53
CA GLY A 58 -14.34 -0.24 -8.49
C GLY A 58 -15.12 -0.57 -7.21
N LYS A 59 -14.52 -1.24 -6.23
CA LYS A 59 -15.21 -1.60 -4.96
C LYS A 59 -15.12 -0.52 -3.87
N GLY A 60 -14.52 0.63 -4.17
CA GLY A 60 -14.36 1.73 -3.20
C GLY A 60 -13.48 1.37 -1.99
N LYS A 61 -12.59 0.38 -2.14
CA LYS A 61 -11.67 -0.05 -1.08
C LYS A 61 -10.34 0.69 -1.20
N ILE A 62 -9.74 0.98 -0.07
CA ILE A 62 -8.42 1.58 0.02
C ILE A 62 -7.40 0.58 0.56
N ILE A 63 -6.17 0.67 0.09
CA ILE A 63 -5.04 -0.13 0.58
C ILE A 63 -4.28 0.72 1.59
N VAL A 64 -4.02 0.19 2.77
CA VAL A 64 -3.23 0.85 3.81
C VAL A 64 -1.87 0.17 3.93
N PHE A 65 -0.80 0.95 3.74
CA PHE A 65 0.57 0.51 3.85
C PHE A 65 1.24 1.17 5.06
N LEU A 66 1.55 0.37 6.07
CA LEU A 66 2.11 0.84 7.34
C LEU A 66 3.64 0.73 7.34
N VAL A 67 4.30 1.78 7.77
CA VAL A 67 5.75 1.83 7.94
C VAL A 67 6.11 2.30 9.36
N PRO A 68 7.28 1.87 9.90
CA PRO A 68 7.64 2.18 11.29
C PRO A 68 8.13 3.62 11.52
N LYS A 69 8.56 4.32 10.47
CA LYS A 69 9.17 5.66 10.58
C LYS A 69 8.68 6.60 9.50
N VAL A 70 8.57 7.90 9.82
CA VAL A 70 8.15 8.95 8.89
C VAL A 70 9.03 9.01 7.63
N ALA A 71 10.34 8.90 7.77
CA ALA A 71 11.25 8.90 6.61
C ALA A 71 10.93 7.78 5.60
N LEU A 72 10.39 6.66 6.07
CA LEU A 72 9.97 5.56 5.21
C LEU A 72 8.63 5.84 4.51
N VAL A 73 7.78 6.70 5.05
CA VAL A 73 6.53 7.09 4.38
C VAL A 73 6.84 7.73 3.04
N GLU A 74 7.80 8.68 3.01
CA GLU A 74 8.22 9.33 1.78
C GLU A 74 8.85 8.32 0.81
N GLN A 75 9.87 7.61 1.25
CA GLN A 75 10.60 6.67 0.41
C GLN A 75 9.70 5.58 -0.17
N GLN A 76 8.87 4.97 0.65
CA GLN A 76 7.99 3.88 0.21
C GLN A 76 6.82 4.40 -0.63
N GLY A 77 6.28 5.57 -0.27
CA GLY A 77 5.23 6.23 -1.03
C GLY A 77 5.69 6.59 -2.44
N ASP A 78 6.88 7.17 -2.59
CA ASP A 78 7.48 7.48 -3.90
C ASP A 78 7.75 6.22 -4.73
N PHE A 79 8.25 5.17 -4.09
CA PHE A 79 8.48 3.90 -4.77
C PHE A 79 7.17 3.30 -5.29
N ILE A 80 6.12 3.24 -4.47
CA ILE A 80 4.81 2.72 -4.89
C ILE A 80 4.22 3.57 -6.00
N ALA A 81 4.27 4.91 -5.90
CA ALA A 81 3.77 5.82 -6.92
C ALA A 81 4.51 5.70 -8.25
N LYS A 82 5.82 5.44 -8.23
CA LYS A 82 6.63 5.19 -9.42
C LYS A 82 6.31 3.86 -10.09
N GLU A 83 6.13 2.81 -9.28
CA GLU A 83 5.95 1.44 -9.76
C GLU A 83 4.50 1.09 -10.11
N THR A 84 3.54 1.94 -9.75
CA THR A 84 2.12 1.67 -9.94
C THR A 84 1.40 2.89 -10.52
N PRO A 85 0.32 2.72 -11.29
CA PRO A 85 -0.54 3.83 -11.73
C PRO A 85 -1.53 4.30 -10.66
N LEU A 86 -1.34 3.89 -9.39
CA LEU A 86 -2.27 4.16 -8.30
C LEU A 86 -2.04 5.54 -7.70
N ARG A 87 -3.10 6.15 -7.21
CA ARG A 87 -3.04 7.42 -6.47
C ARG A 87 -2.60 7.13 -5.04
N VAL A 88 -1.38 7.56 -4.70
CA VAL A 88 -0.77 7.30 -3.40
C VAL A 88 -0.83 8.54 -2.52
N SER A 89 -1.38 8.42 -1.34
CA SER A 89 -1.32 9.43 -0.29
C SER A 89 -0.28 9.06 0.78
N LYS A 90 0.41 10.07 1.29
CA LYS A 90 1.43 9.95 2.33
C LYS A 90 0.96 10.69 3.58
N CYS A 91 0.62 9.95 4.63
CA CYS A 91 0.04 10.50 5.85
C CYS A 91 1.01 10.40 7.02
N TYR A 92 1.57 11.54 7.47
CA TYR A 92 2.45 11.64 8.64
C TYR A 92 2.49 13.07 9.21
N GLY A 93 2.70 13.21 10.52
CA GLY A 93 2.95 14.48 11.19
C GLY A 93 1.98 15.60 10.79
N ALA A 94 2.51 16.69 10.22
CA ALA A 94 1.71 17.86 9.80
C ALA A 94 0.78 17.60 8.61
N THR A 95 1.02 16.52 7.84
CA THR A 95 0.14 16.09 6.73
C THR A 95 -0.88 15.05 7.19
N ALA A 96 -0.79 14.61 8.45
CA ALA A 96 -1.76 13.69 9.00
C ALA A 96 -3.13 14.39 9.14
N ILE A 97 -4.15 13.74 8.65
CA ILE A 97 -5.53 14.17 8.84
C ILE A 97 -5.85 14.07 10.33
N ASP A 98 -6.55 15.05 10.88
CA ASP A 98 -7.03 14.95 12.26
C ASP A 98 -7.86 13.68 12.42
N MET A 99 -7.46 12.84 13.37
CA MET A 99 -8.09 11.54 13.62
C MET A 99 -9.57 11.67 14.00
N THR A 100 -10.01 12.86 14.40
CA THR A 100 -11.40 13.18 14.73
C THR A 100 -12.18 13.71 13.53
N ASP A 101 -11.52 14.12 12.45
CA ASP A 101 -12.16 14.66 11.25
C ASP A 101 -12.59 13.55 10.28
N ARG A 102 -13.79 13.04 10.48
CA ARG A 102 -14.40 12.04 9.57
C ARG A 102 -14.55 12.54 8.14
N SER A 103 -14.75 13.84 7.93
CA SER A 103 -14.95 14.41 6.59
C SER A 103 -13.63 14.47 5.83
N GLY A 104 -12.54 14.81 6.51
CA GLY A 104 -11.19 14.79 5.97
C GLY A 104 -10.76 13.38 5.56
N TRP A 105 -11.00 12.39 6.43
CA TRP A 105 -10.72 10.98 6.13
C TRP A 105 -11.51 10.45 4.94
N ARG A 106 -12.79 10.80 4.83
CA ARG A 106 -13.61 10.38 3.68
C ARG A 106 -13.04 10.91 2.37
N LYS A 107 -12.71 12.20 2.32
CA LYS A 107 -12.09 12.81 1.13
C LYS A 107 -10.77 12.14 0.75
N GLU A 108 -9.95 11.83 1.76
CA GLU A 108 -8.67 11.15 1.54
C GLU A 108 -8.85 9.74 0.97
N ILE A 109 -9.79 8.98 1.52
CA ILE A 109 -10.12 7.63 1.07
C ILE A 109 -10.73 7.64 -0.34
N GLU A 110 -11.59 8.59 -0.65
CA GLU A 110 -12.21 8.72 -1.98
C GLU A 110 -11.21 9.25 -3.03
N GLY A 111 -10.24 10.05 -2.60
CA GLY A 111 -9.23 10.65 -3.47
C GLY A 111 -8.07 9.72 -3.85
N HIS A 112 -7.81 8.67 -3.10
CA HIS A 112 -6.61 7.84 -3.24
C HIS A 112 -6.92 6.35 -3.23
N ASP A 113 -5.99 5.57 -3.77
CA ASP A 113 -6.09 4.11 -3.85
C ASP A 113 -5.21 3.44 -2.79
N VAL A 114 -4.12 4.12 -2.38
CA VAL A 114 -3.16 3.65 -1.37
C VAL A 114 -2.85 4.77 -0.39
N LEU A 115 -2.92 4.46 0.91
CA LEU A 115 -2.43 5.33 1.99
C LEU A 115 -1.14 4.74 2.57
N VAL A 116 -0.06 5.50 2.54
CA VAL A 116 1.21 5.14 3.21
C VAL A 116 1.33 5.97 4.48
N MET A 117 1.45 5.32 5.63
CA MET A 117 1.47 6.02 6.91
C MET A 117 2.28 5.29 7.97
N THR A 118 2.58 6.01 9.06
CA THR A 118 3.16 5.38 10.25
C THR A 118 2.08 4.68 11.07
N GLY A 119 2.40 3.48 11.58
CA GLY A 119 1.53 2.76 12.51
C GLY A 119 1.40 3.56 13.81
N ASN A 120 0.21 4.10 14.09
CA ASN A 120 -0.13 4.69 15.37
C ASN A 120 -1.33 3.94 15.94
N ALA A 121 -1.27 3.54 17.22
CA ALA A 121 -2.32 2.75 17.88
C ALA A 121 -3.73 3.37 17.79
N SER A 122 -3.80 4.69 17.64
CA SER A 122 -5.05 5.42 17.44
C SER A 122 -5.69 5.17 16.07
N PHE A 123 -4.87 4.89 15.04
CA PHE A 123 -5.34 4.61 13.70
C PHE A 123 -6.04 3.25 13.59
N GLU A 124 -5.50 2.23 14.24
CA GLU A 124 -6.10 0.89 14.25
C GLU A 124 -7.53 0.89 14.79
N ARG A 125 -7.83 1.73 15.79
CA ARG A 125 -9.19 1.89 16.34
C ARG A 125 -10.15 2.59 15.39
N THR A 126 -9.68 3.60 14.65
CA THR A 126 -10.56 4.43 13.81
C THR A 126 -10.92 3.72 12.51
N VAL A 127 -9.96 3.07 11.87
CA VAL A 127 -10.20 2.39 10.57
C VAL A 127 -10.85 1.01 10.76
N CYS A 128 -10.51 0.30 11.82
CA CYS A 128 -11.12 -1.00 12.13
C CYS A 128 -12.49 -0.86 12.82
N GLY A 129 -12.70 0.16 13.67
CA GLY A 129 -13.92 0.32 14.45
C GLY A 129 -15.15 0.71 13.63
N ASP A 130 -15.01 1.61 12.67
CA ASP A 130 -16.15 2.09 11.86
C ASP A 130 -16.53 1.13 10.71
N ARG A 131 -15.66 0.18 10.34
CA ARG A 131 -16.01 -0.87 9.36
C ARG A 131 -16.47 -2.18 9.97
N ALA A 132 -16.26 -2.38 11.26
CA ALA A 132 -16.77 -3.57 11.94
C ALA A 132 -18.30 -3.57 12.07
N SER A 133 -18.94 -2.40 12.05
CA SER A 133 -20.41 -2.29 12.08
C SER A 133 -21.07 -2.52 10.73
N ASP A 134 -20.34 -2.34 9.61
CA ASP A 134 -20.89 -2.53 8.25
C ASP A 134 -20.38 -3.83 7.58
N ALA A 135 -19.47 -4.57 8.22
CA ALA A 135 -18.79 -5.74 7.64
C ALA A 135 -19.59 -7.05 7.74
N ASP A 136 -20.73 -7.06 8.40
CA ASP A 136 -21.56 -8.28 8.58
C ASP A 136 -22.25 -8.78 7.31
N ALA A 137 -22.14 -8.07 6.18
CA ALA A 137 -22.82 -8.48 4.93
C ALA A 137 -21.90 -9.13 3.87
N ALA A 138 -20.56 -9.09 3.98
CA ALA A 138 -19.71 -9.57 2.88
C ALA A 138 -18.37 -10.24 3.26
N GLY A 139 -18.11 -10.58 4.51
CA GLY A 139 -16.99 -11.47 4.88
C GLY A 139 -15.57 -11.05 4.47
N HIS A 140 -15.29 -9.77 4.27
CA HIS A 140 -13.97 -9.28 3.83
C HIS A 140 -13.30 -8.44 4.90
N GLN A 141 -12.34 -9.05 5.62
CA GLN A 141 -11.45 -8.32 6.53
C GLN A 141 -10.46 -7.44 5.73
N PRO A 142 -10.19 -6.19 6.18
CA PRO A 142 -9.14 -5.37 5.60
C PRO A 142 -7.78 -6.08 5.73
N ARG A 143 -6.99 -6.11 4.66
CA ARG A 143 -5.66 -6.71 4.69
C ARG A 143 -4.65 -5.62 5.02
N PHE A 144 -3.93 -5.79 6.11
CA PHE A 144 -2.85 -4.91 6.54
C PHE A 144 -1.52 -5.45 6.07
N PHE A 145 -0.65 -4.54 5.60
CA PHE A 145 0.74 -4.84 5.26
C PHE A 145 1.65 -4.00 6.14
N SER A 146 2.57 -4.64 6.82
CA SER A 146 3.64 -3.98 7.56
C SER A 146 4.98 -4.54 7.12
N THR A 147 5.92 -3.66 6.80
CA THR A 147 7.33 -4.01 6.54
C THR A 147 8.14 -3.73 7.79
N TYR A 148 8.25 -4.69 8.70
CA TYR A 148 9.26 -4.66 9.76
C TYR A 148 10.55 -5.30 9.27
#